data_eadaf605b3d2f6f78d9520c0b9e0b97b
#
_entry.id   eadaf605b3d2f6f78d9520c0b9e0b97b
#
_cell.length_a   1.000
_cell.length_b   1.000
_cell.length_c   1.000
_cell.angle_alpha   90.00
_cell.angle_beta   90.00
_cell.angle_gamma   90.00
#
_symmetry.space_group_name_H-M   'P 1'
#
loop_
_entity.id
_entity.type
_entity.pdbx_description
1 polymer ?
#
loop_
_entity_poly.entity_id
_entity_poly.type
_entity_poly.pdbx_seq_one_letter_code
_entity_poly.pdbx_strand_id
1 'polypeptide(L)'
;MGGVTFDGQRVWFASGDRLNAFDPASGKPVRSIDVAAHAGTAFDGQHIFQIADDCIQKIDPQTGTVLATIPAPGNGSDSGLAWAEGTLWVGQYQDRKIRQIDPQTGAILRTIESNRFVTGVTWVEGDLWHGVWEGDESELRRIDPRTGEVLESLEMPPGSVVSGLESDGGDRFFCGGAKSGKVRVVSRPRRVSAGGRGAETPADPSGR
;
A
#
# COMPACT_ATOMS: atom_id res chain seq x y z
N MET A 1 -10.72 -10.26 -4.50
CA MET A 1 -10.40 -8.92 -3.95
C MET A 1 -8.91 -8.69 -4.17
N GLY A 2 -8.58 -7.64 -4.90
CA GLY A 2 -7.21 -7.26 -5.23
C GLY A 2 -6.71 -6.12 -4.34
N GLY A 3 -6.49 -4.94 -4.94
CA GLY A 3 -6.02 -3.75 -4.25
C GLY A 3 -7.00 -3.19 -3.23
N VAL A 4 -6.45 -2.42 -2.30
CA VAL A 4 -7.20 -1.67 -1.28
C VAL A 4 -6.60 -0.27 -1.21
N THR A 5 -7.43 0.78 -1.09
CA THR A 5 -6.98 2.15 -0.81
C THR A 5 -7.97 2.88 0.11
N PHE A 6 -7.54 3.97 0.72
CA PHE A 6 -8.34 4.79 1.63
C PHE A 6 -8.36 6.24 1.15
N ASP A 7 -9.56 6.79 0.95
CA ASP A 7 -9.75 8.17 0.45
C ASP A 7 -9.89 9.22 1.56
N GLY A 8 -9.59 8.85 2.81
CA GLY A 8 -9.81 9.68 3.99
C GLY A 8 -11.18 9.49 4.63
N GLN A 9 -12.13 8.84 3.95
CA GLN A 9 -13.48 8.58 4.44
C GLN A 9 -13.91 7.13 4.23
N ARG A 10 -13.54 6.55 3.08
CA ARG A 10 -13.99 5.23 2.62
C ARG A 10 -12.81 4.34 2.30
N VAL A 11 -12.96 3.08 2.54
CA VAL A 11 -12.04 2.07 2.05
C VAL A 11 -12.54 1.55 0.72
N TRP A 12 -11.75 1.71 -0.32
CA TRP A 12 -12.00 1.20 -1.65
C TRP A 12 -11.26 -0.13 -1.85
N PHE A 13 -11.85 -1.04 -2.61
CA PHE A 13 -11.21 -2.29 -2.95
C PHE A 13 -11.59 -2.75 -4.37
N ALA A 14 -10.62 -3.36 -5.02
CA ALA A 14 -10.75 -3.91 -6.36
C ALA A 14 -11.40 -5.32 -6.32
N SER A 15 -12.33 -5.57 -7.22
CA SER A 15 -13.00 -6.86 -7.35
C SER A 15 -13.43 -7.14 -8.80
N GLY A 16 -12.49 -7.56 -9.64
CA GLY A 16 -12.73 -7.88 -11.05
C GLY A 16 -13.15 -6.66 -11.85
N ASP A 17 -14.42 -6.55 -12.19
CA ASP A 17 -14.96 -5.47 -13.02
C ASP A 17 -15.51 -4.29 -12.20
N ARG A 18 -15.12 -4.20 -10.91
CA ARG A 18 -15.67 -3.19 -10.01
C ARG A 18 -14.67 -2.69 -8.99
N LEU A 19 -14.70 -1.38 -8.75
CA LEU A 19 -14.23 -0.74 -7.53
C LEU A 19 -15.40 -0.57 -6.57
N ASN A 20 -15.29 -1.16 -5.39
CA ASN A 20 -16.29 -1.06 -4.35
C ASN A 20 -15.74 -0.26 -3.18
N ALA A 21 -16.61 0.48 -2.49
CA ALA A 21 -16.26 1.22 -1.30
C ALA A 21 -17.18 0.90 -0.14
N PHE A 22 -16.62 0.88 1.06
CA PHE A 22 -17.38 0.74 2.30
C PHE A 22 -16.93 1.79 3.34
N ASP A 23 -17.83 2.08 4.27
CA ASP A 23 -17.53 2.88 5.44
C ASP A 23 -16.75 2.02 6.46
N PRO A 24 -15.50 2.39 6.81
CA PRO A 24 -14.66 1.59 7.72
C PRO A 24 -15.19 1.53 9.16
N ALA A 25 -16.04 2.46 9.58
CA ALA A 25 -16.62 2.46 10.92
C ALA A 25 -17.77 1.46 11.06
N SER A 26 -18.62 1.35 10.03
CA SER A 26 -19.79 0.49 10.05
C SER A 26 -19.63 -0.81 9.26
N GLY A 27 -18.63 -0.89 8.39
CA GLY A 27 -18.44 -1.99 7.43
C GLY A 27 -19.49 -2.03 6.32
N LYS A 28 -20.38 -1.02 6.22
CA LYS A 28 -21.45 -1.01 5.22
C LYS A 28 -20.96 -0.58 3.85
N PRO A 29 -21.39 -1.25 2.77
CA PRO A 29 -21.15 -0.77 1.41
C PRO A 29 -21.75 0.61 1.21
N VAL A 30 -21.01 1.52 0.56
CA VAL A 30 -21.45 2.90 0.31
C VAL A 30 -21.42 3.27 -1.16
N ARG A 31 -20.59 2.59 -1.96
CA ARG A 31 -20.45 2.90 -3.39
C ARG A 31 -19.89 1.72 -4.17
N SER A 32 -20.23 1.67 -5.46
CA SER A 32 -19.59 0.81 -6.46
C SER A 32 -19.43 1.58 -7.76
N ILE A 33 -18.33 1.35 -8.46
CA ILE A 33 -18.01 1.91 -9.78
C ILE A 33 -17.72 0.74 -10.70
N ASP A 34 -18.43 0.67 -11.83
CA ASP A 34 -18.19 -0.33 -12.86
C ASP A 34 -16.96 0.09 -13.68
N VAL A 35 -15.83 -0.53 -13.38
CA VAL A 35 -14.53 -0.30 -14.01
C VAL A 35 -13.64 -1.52 -13.78
N ALA A 36 -12.80 -1.84 -14.77
CA ALA A 36 -11.83 -2.94 -14.60
C ALA A 36 -10.93 -2.67 -13.38
N ALA A 37 -10.90 -3.62 -12.44
CA ALA A 37 -10.25 -3.47 -11.14
C ALA A 37 -9.63 -4.81 -10.69
N HIS A 38 -8.47 -5.15 -11.29
CA HIS A 38 -7.90 -6.49 -11.20
C HIS A 38 -6.87 -6.63 -10.09
N ALA A 39 -6.12 -5.55 -9.77
CA ALA A 39 -5.03 -5.58 -8.81
C ALA A 39 -4.98 -4.30 -7.96
N GLY A 40 -3.79 -3.74 -7.72
CA GLY A 40 -3.53 -2.61 -6.83
C GLY A 40 -4.37 -1.37 -7.09
N THR A 41 -4.70 -0.67 -6.04
CA THR A 41 -5.49 0.57 -6.02
C THR A 41 -4.77 1.59 -5.16
N ALA A 42 -4.71 2.86 -5.59
CA ALA A 42 -4.13 3.98 -4.84
C ALA A 42 -4.99 5.24 -4.97
N PHE A 43 -4.82 6.20 -4.04
CA PHE A 43 -5.53 7.47 -4.04
C PHE A 43 -4.54 8.63 -3.91
N ASP A 44 -4.63 9.65 -4.80
CA ASP A 44 -3.72 10.80 -4.83
C ASP A 44 -4.21 12.01 -4.03
N GLY A 45 -5.32 11.86 -3.29
CA GLY A 45 -6.03 12.94 -2.62
C GLY A 45 -7.23 13.46 -3.43
N GLN A 46 -7.33 13.11 -4.72
CA GLN A 46 -8.40 13.55 -5.60
C GLN A 46 -8.92 12.41 -6.50
N HIS A 47 -8.05 11.57 -7.01
CA HIS A 47 -8.37 10.52 -7.99
C HIS A 47 -7.93 9.14 -7.48
N ILE A 48 -8.62 8.12 -7.95
CA ILE A 48 -8.21 6.74 -7.74
C ILE A 48 -7.36 6.29 -8.93
N PHE A 49 -6.23 5.65 -8.64
CA PHE A 49 -5.45 4.90 -9.61
C PHE A 49 -5.72 3.42 -9.42
N GLN A 50 -6.02 2.72 -10.51
CA GLN A 50 -6.40 1.32 -10.48
C GLN A 50 -5.65 0.52 -11.53
N ILE A 51 -4.97 -0.55 -11.11
CA ILE A 51 -4.36 -1.50 -12.05
C ILE A 51 -5.46 -2.33 -12.72
N ALA A 52 -5.48 -2.30 -14.05
CA ALA A 52 -6.40 -3.03 -14.91
C ALA A 52 -5.58 -3.72 -16.01
N ASP A 53 -5.31 -5.01 -15.85
CA ASP A 53 -4.44 -5.81 -16.70
C ASP A 53 -3.03 -5.21 -16.88
N ASP A 54 -2.71 -4.68 -18.06
CA ASP A 54 -1.43 -4.11 -18.44
C ASP A 54 -1.36 -2.58 -18.34
N CYS A 55 -2.37 -1.97 -17.72
CA CYS A 55 -2.44 -0.52 -17.57
C CYS A 55 -2.87 -0.10 -16.17
N ILE A 56 -2.65 1.19 -15.86
CA ILE A 56 -3.17 1.87 -14.67
C ILE A 56 -4.13 2.94 -15.11
N GLN A 57 -5.37 2.85 -14.65
CA GLN A 57 -6.42 3.82 -14.93
C GLN A 57 -6.43 4.90 -13.85
N LYS A 58 -6.49 6.17 -14.25
CA LYS A 58 -6.81 7.29 -13.37
C LYS A 58 -8.31 7.56 -13.43
N ILE A 59 -8.98 7.45 -12.28
CA ILE A 59 -10.45 7.44 -12.18
C ILE A 59 -10.92 8.58 -11.29
N ASP A 60 -11.94 9.30 -11.74
CA ASP A 60 -12.70 10.23 -10.89
C ASP A 60 -13.61 9.41 -9.96
N PRO A 61 -13.38 9.45 -8.61
CA PRO A 61 -14.18 8.67 -7.68
C PRO A 61 -15.62 9.15 -7.54
N GLN A 62 -15.95 10.37 -8.02
CA GLN A 62 -17.30 10.92 -7.96
C GLN A 62 -18.16 10.44 -9.14
N THR A 63 -17.61 10.43 -10.34
CA THR A 63 -18.32 10.05 -11.55
C THR A 63 -18.10 8.60 -11.97
N GLY A 64 -16.97 8.01 -11.59
CA GLY A 64 -16.50 6.71 -12.07
C GLY A 64 -15.84 6.79 -13.46
N THR A 65 -15.62 8.00 -13.97
CA THR A 65 -15.04 8.21 -15.29
C THR A 65 -13.53 7.91 -15.26
N VAL A 66 -13.05 7.12 -16.22
CA VAL A 66 -11.62 6.95 -16.49
C VAL A 66 -11.12 8.19 -17.21
N LEU A 67 -10.28 8.97 -16.53
CA LEU A 67 -9.75 10.24 -17.02
C LEU A 67 -8.48 10.07 -17.87
N ALA A 68 -7.69 9.07 -17.55
CA ALA A 68 -6.44 8.73 -18.23
C ALA A 68 -6.08 7.27 -18.02
N THR A 69 -5.23 6.76 -18.90
CA THR A 69 -4.66 5.42 -18.81
C THR A 69 -3.17 5.52 -19.09
N ILE A 70 -2.35 4.90 -18.24
CA ILE A 70 -0.90 4.83 -18.38
C ILE A 70 -0.45 3.37 -18.42
N PRO A 71 0.66 3.02 -19.10
CA PRO A 71 1.20 1.66 -19.09
C PRO A 71 1.56 1.21 -17.67
N ALA A 72 1.19 0.00 -17.30
CA ALA A 72 1.65 -0.64 -16.07
C ALA A 72 2.99 -1.34 -16.33
N PRO A 73 3.97 -1.26 -15.40
CA PRO A 73 5.34 -1.69 -15.68
C PRO A 73 5.55 -3.20 -15.76
N GLY A 74 4.59 -3.99 -15.28
CA GLY A 74 4.69 -5.44 -15.17
C GLY A 74 3.94 -6.22 -16.24
N ASN A 75 3.37 -5.57 -17.26
CA ASN A 75 2.66 -6.24 -18.36
C ASN A 75 1.63 -7.28 -17.86
N GLY A 76 0.81 -6.91 -16.87
CA GLY A 76 -0.20 -7.79 -16.27
C GLY A 76 0.27 -8.61 -15.06
N SER A 77 1.52 -8.48 -14.62
CA SER A 77 2.04 -9.10 -13.39
C SER A 77 2.07 -8.17 -12.17
N ASP A 78 1.53 -6.95 -12.31
CA ASP A 78 1.46 -5.97 -11.24
C ASP A 78 0.44 -6.35 -10.18
N SER A 79 0.75 -6.08 -8.91
CA SER A 79 -0.02 -6.55 -7.75
C SER A 79 -0.50 -5.44 -6.84
N GLY A 80 0.39 -4.65 -6.27
CA GLY A 80 0.12 -3.56 -5.34
C GLY A 80 0.27 -2.20 -5.99
N LEU A 81 -0.39 -1.18 -5.45
CA LEU A 81 -0.26 0.20 -5.91
C LEU A 81 -0.33 1.15 -4.72
N ALA A 82 0.56 2.13 -4.66
CA ALA A 82 0.53 3.23 -3.71
C ALA A 82 0.82 4.56 -4.39
N TRP A 83 0.28 5.64 -3.84
CA TRP A 83 0.61 7.00 -4.21
C TRP A 83 1.49 7.63 -3.15
N ALA A 84 2.63 8.19 -3.55
CA ALA A 84 3.49 8.94 -2.66
C ALA A 84 4.34 9.96 -3.41
N GLU A 85 4.48 11.14 -2.83
CA GLU A 85 5.40 12.18 -3.30
C GLU A 85 5.26 12.51 -4.81
N GLY A 86 3.99 12.52 -5.29
CA GLY A 86 3.70 12.81 -6.69
C GLY A 86 3.98 11.66 -7.66
N THR A 87 4.26 10.45 -7.16
CA THR A 87 4.58 9.27 -7.97
C THR A 87 3.74 8.05 -7.56
N LEU A 88 3.71 7.05 -8.43
CA LEU A 88 3.10 5.75 -8.13
C LEU A 88 4.19 4.72 -7.80
N TRP A 89 3.89 3.87 -6.82
CA TRP A 89 4.71 2.73 -6.44
C TRP A 89 3.94 1.46 -6.76
N VAL A 90 4.49 0.64 -7.64
CA VAL A 90 3.84 -0.55 -8.21
C VAL A 90 4.56 -1.80 -7.74
N GLY A 91 3.85 -2.65 -7.00
CA GLY A 91 4.34 -3.96 -6.62
C GLY A 91 4.19 -4.97 -7.75
N GLN A 92 5.17 -5.85 -7.93
CA GLN A 92 5.16 -6.94 -8.89
C GLN A 92 5.32 -8.26 -8.14
N TYR A 93 4.28 -9.08 -8.16
CA TYR A 93 4.20 -10.28 -7.33
C TYR A 93 5.31 -11.29 -7.65
N GLN A 94 5.32 -11.82 -8.86
CA GLN A 94 6.26 -12.88 -9.25
C GLN A 94 7.68 -12.34 -9.47
N ASP A 95 7.79 -11.11 -9.95
CA ASP A 95 9.09 -10.48 -10.22
C ASP A 95 9.79 -10.02 -8.95
N ARG A 96 9.08 -10.02 -7.80
CA ARG A 96 9.63 -9.61 -6.50
C ARG A 96 10.25 -8.22 -6.54
N LYS A 97 9.51 -7.26 -7.11
CA LYS A 97 9.98 -5.89 -7.31
C LYS A 97 8.92 -4.90 -6.89
N ILE A 98 9.39 -3.71 -6.55
CA ILE A 98 8.55 -2.52 -6.43
C ILE A 98 9.14 -1.47 -7.34
N ARG A 99 8.31 -0.89 -8.22
CA ARG A 99 8.72 0.14 -9.16
C ARG A 99 8.10 1.47 -8.79
N GLN A 100 8.91 2.51 -8.69
CA GLN A 100 8.45 3.88 -8.68
C GLN A 100 8.29 4.34 -10.12
N ILE A 101 7.12 4.86 -10.47
CA ILE A 101 6.83 5.30 -11.83
C ILE A 101 6.27 6.73 -11.86
N ASP A 102 6.51 7.40 -12.96
CA ASP A 102 5.87 8.67 -13.29
C ASP A 102 4.37 8.44 -13.59
N PRO A 103 3.45 9.15 -12.90
CA PRO A 103 2.02 8.91 -13.04
C PRO A 103 1.40 9.46 -14.33
N GLN A 104 2.15 10.16 -15.17
CA GLN A 104 1.68 10.69 -16.44
C GLN A 104 2.13 9.82 -17.61
N THR A 105 3.33 9.27 -17.52
CA THR A 105 3.97 8.57 -18.64
C THR A 105 4.13 7.06 -18.41
N GLY A 106 4.07 6.60 -17.16
CA GLY A 106 4.40 5.22 -16.77
C GLY A 106 5.91 4.93 -16.77
N ALA A 107 6.75 5.95 -17.01
CA ALA A 107 8.20 5.76 -17.01
C ALA A 107 8.72 5.29 -15.65
N ILE A 108 9.56 4.26 -15.65
CA ILE A 108 10.17 3.73 -14.44
C ILE A 108 11.25 4.69 -13.95
N LEU A 109 11.06 5.24 -12.75
CA LEU A 109 12.00 6.16 -12.08
C LEU A 109 12.97 5.41 -11.18
N ARG A 110 12.51 4.31 -10.57
CA ARG A 110 13.30 3.49 -9.64
C ARG A 110 12.79 2.07 -9.61
N THR A 111 13.65 1.13 -9.28
CA THR A 111 13.32 -0.27 -8.98
C THR A 111 13.91 -0.66 -7.64
N ILE A 112 13.10 -1.28 -6.79
CA ILE A 112 13.51 -1.92 -5.55
C ILE A 112 13.31 -3.43 -5.72
N GLU A 113 14.35 -4.20 -5.44
CA GLU A 113 14.29 -5.66 -5.43
C GLU A 113 13.80 -6.14 -4.05
N SER A 114 12.97 -7.17 -4.04
CA SER A 114 12.55 -7.87 -2.82
C SER A 114 13.00 -9.33 -2.87
N ASN A 115 13.38 -9.88 -1.74
CA ASN A 115 13.69 -11.31 -1.64
C ASN A 115 12.43 -12.19 -1.47
N ARG A 116 11.23 -11.58 -1.38
CA ARG A 116 9.93 -12.25 -1.24
C ARG A 116 8.94 -11.69 -2.27
N PHE A 117 7.85 -12.43 -2.51
CA PHE A 117 6.76 -11.96 -3.36
C PHE A 117 6.14 -10.67 -2.80
N VAL A 118 5.87 -9.70 -3.68
CA VAL A 118 5.26 -8.42 -3.30
C VAL A 118 3.78 -8.44 -3.64
N THR A 119 2.92 -8.19 -2.66
CA THR A 119 1.46 -8.14 -2.86
C THR A 119 0.95 -6.70 -2.82
N GLY A 120 0.30 -6.28 -1.73
CA GLY A 120 -0.12 -4.89 -1.56
C GLY A 120 1.06 -3.96 -1.27
N VAL A 121 0.95 -2.70 -1.66
CA VAL A 121 1.95 -1.65 -1.38
C VAL A 121 1.22 -0.44 -0.83
N THR A 122 1.77 0.20 0.20
CA THR A 122 1.28 1.48 0.73
C THR A 122 2.42 2.35 1.21
N TRP A 123 2.15 3.65 1.34
CA TRP A 123 3.11 4.64 1.83
C TRP A 123 2.57 5.33 3.08
N VAL A 124 3.39 5.40 4.12
CA VAL A 124 3.03 6.08 5.35
C VAL A 124 4.26 6.65 6.07
N GLU A 125 4.19 7.92 6.44
CA GLU A 125 5.23 8.61 7.22
C GLU A 125 6.66 8.53 6.62
N GLY A 126 6.76 8.56 5.28
CA GLY A 126 8.05 8.53 4.58
C GLY A 126 8.61 7.14 4.36
N ASP A 127 7.90 6.09 4.79
CA ASP A 127 8.28 4.70 4.58
C ASP A 127 7.37 4.01 3.58
N LEU A 128 7.93 3.05 2.86
CA LEU A 128 7.19 2.15 2.00
C LEU A 128 6.89 0.86 2.77
N TRP A 129 5.64 0.45 2.74
CA TRP A 129 5.21 -0.83 3.29
C TRP A 129 4.69 -1.72 2.17
N HIS A 130 4.99 -2.99 2.25
CA HIS A 130 4.41 -3.96 1.34
C HIS A 130 4.00 -5.25 2.05
N GLY A 131 2.98 -5.90 1.50
CA GLY A 131 2.58 -7.23 1.91
C GLY A 131 3.44 -8.29 1.23
N VAL A 132 3.61 -9.40 1.92
CA VAL A 132 4.16 -10.65 1.39
C VAL A 132 3.13 -11.75 1.60
N TRP A 133 3.01 -12.61 0.61
CA TRP A 133 2.23 -13.84 0.74
C TRP A 133 2.92 -14.96 -0.06
N GLU A 134 3.43 -15.96 0.66
CA GLU A 134 4.10 -17.14 0.09
C GLU A 134 3.62 -18.40 0.82
N GLY A 135 2.91 -19.29 0.12
CA GLY A 135 2.32 -20.47 0.74
C GLY A 135 1.29 -20.10 1.81
N ASP A 136 1.52 -20.55 3.03
CA ASP A 136 0.67 -20.27 4.20
C ASP A 136 1.16 -19.07 5.04
N GLU A 137 2.28 -18.46 4.63
CA GLU A 137 2.91 -17.34 5.33
C GLU A 137 2.52 -16.01 4.70
N SER A 138 2.24 -15.04 5.56
CA SER A 138 2.06 -13.64 5.17
C SER A 138 2.69 -12.72 6.19
N GLU A 139 3.27 -11.65 5.72
CA GLU A 139 3.85 -10.60 6.55
C GLU A 139 3.64 -9.21 5.92
N LEU A 140 3.75 -8.17 6.74
CA LEU A 140 3.86 -6.79 6.30
C LEU A 140 5.29 -6.32 6.54
N ARG A 141 5.94 -5.77 5.53
CA ARG A 141 7.30 -5.27 5.62
C ARG A 141 7.36 -3.77 5.45
N ARG A 142 8.05 -3.12 6.36
CA ARG A 142 8.50 -1.73 6.20
C ARG A 142 9.88 -1.73 5.58
N ILE A 143 10.04 -0.99 4.51
CA ILE A 143 11.32 -0.89 3.79
C ILE A 143 11.74 0.57 3.60
N ASP A 144 13.05 0.80 3.56
CA ASP A 144 13.60 2.08 3.11
C ASP A 144 13.32 2.25 1.61
N PRO A 145 12.57 3.29 1.19
CA PRO A 145 12.21 3.46 -0.22
C PRO A 145 13.40 3.80 -1.14
N ARG A 146 14.57 4.12 -0.57
CA ARG A 146 15.79 4.44 -1.33
C ARG A 146 16.64 3.21 -1.57
N THR A 147 16.75 2.32 -0.58
CA THR A 147 17.65 1.17 -0.60
C THR A 147 16.94 -0.16 -0.77
N GLY A 148 15.66 -0.24 -0.40
CA GLY A 148 14.91 -1.49 -0.33
C GLY A 148 15.24 -2.33 0.92
N GLU A 149 16.05 -1.80 1.84
CA GLU A 149 16.37 -2.49 3.09
C GLU A 149 15.10 -2.71 3.91
N VAL A 150 14.92 -3.95 4.41
CA VAL A 150 13.82 -4.28 5.31
C VAL A 150 14.13 -3.74 6.69
N LEU A 151 13.37 -2.75 7.13
CA LEU A 151 13.52 -2.08 8.42
C LEU A 151 12.71 -2.76 9.52
N GLU A 152 11.61 -3.42 9.14
CA GLU A 152 10.69 -4.07 10.08
C GLU A 152 9.85 -5.12 9.35
N SER A 153 9.51 -6.22 10.02
CA SER A 153 8.55 -7.21 9.56
C SER A 153 7.51 -7.48 10.63
N LEU A 154 6.24 -7.54 10.21
CA LEU A 154 5.09 -7.88 11.03
C LEU A 154 4.46 -9.15 10.49
N GLU A 155 4.64 -10.26 11.20
CA GLU A 155 4.03 -11.54 10.83
C GLU A 155 2.51 -11.47 10.97
N MET A 156 1.81 -12.02 10.00
CA MET A 156 0.36 -12.13 10.03
C MET A 156 -0.04 -13.47 10.64
N PRO A 157 -1.22 -13.56 11.28
CA PRO A 157 -1.70 -14.84 11.80
C PRO A 157 -1.71 -15.94 10.72
N PRO A 158 -1.43 -17.20 11.08
CA PRO A 158 -1.43 -18.32 10.15
C PRO A 158 -2.70 -18.39 9.29
N GLY A 159 -2.55 -18.66 8.00
CA GLY A 159 -3.65 -18.71 7.03
C GLY A 159 -4.24 -17.35 6.65
N SER A 160 -3.64 -16.25 7.12
CA SER A 160 -3.99 -14.92 6.63
C SER A 160 -3.39 -14.69 5.25
N VAL A 161 -4.17 -14.08 4.36
CA VAL A 161 -3.70 -13.65 3.04
C VAL A 161 -3.69 -12.14 3.00
N VAL A 162 -2.61 -11.55 2.52
CA VAL A 162 -2.50 -10.11 2.23
C VAL A 162 -2.39 -9.94 0.73
N SER A 163 -3.47 -9.55 0.06
CA SER A 163 -3.49 -9.29 -1.39
C SER A 163 -3.46 -7.81 -1.74
N GLY A 164 -3.90 -6.96 -0.84
CA GLY A 164 -3.84 -5.50 -0.93
C GLY A 164 -3.47 -4.93 0.43
N LEU A 165 -2.86 -3.77 0.45
CA LEU A 165 -2.41 -3.09 1.67
C LEU A 165 -2.59 -1.60 1.51
N GLU A 166 -3.21 -0.96 2.52
CA GLU A 166 -3.33 0.48 2.59
C GLU A 166 -3.25 0.96 4.04
N SER A 167 -2.70 2.13 4.26
CA SER A 167 -2.70 2.81 5.56
C SER A 167 -3.84 3.83 5.65
N ASP A 168 -4.39 4.00 6.84
CA ASP A 168 -5.31 5.12 7.13
C ASP A 168 -4.56 6.44 7.41
N GLY A 169 -3.23 6.46 7.22
CA GLY A 169 -2.35 7.58 7.59
C GLY A 169 -2.05 7.66 9.09
N GLY A 170 -2.70 6.83 9.91
CA GLY A 170 -2.54 6.73 11.36
C GLY A 170 -1.90 5.41 11.78
N ASP A 171 -2.57 4.71 12.68
CA ASP A 171 -2.08 3.49 13.31
C ASP A 171 -2.74 2.19 12.80
N ARG A 172 -3.41 2.24 11.63
CA ARG A 172 -4.09 1.08 11.06
C ARG A 172 -3.68 0.82 9.63
N PHE A 173 -3.62 -0.47 9.31
CA PHE A 173 -3.59 -0.96 7.93
C PHE A 173 -4.91 -1.65 7.58
N PHE A 174 -5.35 -1.44 6.34
CA PHE A 174 -6.39 -2.22 5.69
C PHE A 174 -5.74 -3.26 4.80
N CYS A 175 -5.96 -4.55 5.10
CA CYS A 175 -5.36 -5.66 4.39
C CYS A 175 -6.43 -6.43 3.62
N GLY A 176 -6.34 -6.45 2.30
CA GLY A 176 -7.20 -7.25 1.44
C GLY A 176 -6.89 -8.74 1.59
N GLY A 177 -7.92 -9.57 1.70
CA GLY A 177 -7.79 -11.01 1.94
C GLY A 177 -8.08 -11.88 0.71
N ALA A 178 -7.76 -11.44 -0.49
CA ALA A 178 -7.94 -12.17 -1.75
C ALA A 178 -9.32 -12.85 -1.87
N LYS A 179 -9.34 -14.18 -2.03
CA LYS A 179 -10.57 -14.98 -2.19
C LYS A 179 -11.49 -14.98 -0.96
N SER A 180 -11.00 -14.57 0.22
CA SER A 180 -11.85 -14.48 1.40
C SER A 180 -12.93 -13.41 1.30
N GLY A 181 -12.78 -12.45 0.37
CA GLY A 181 -13.69 -11.31 0.20
C GLY A 181 -13.69 -10.34 1.40
N LYS A 182 -12.71 -10.43 2.30
CA LYS A 182 -12.64 -9.63 3.53
C LYS A 182 -11.52 -8.60 3.44
N VAL A 183 -11.75 -7.43 4.01
CA VAL A 183 -10.70 -6.48 4.39
C VAL A 183 -10.51 -6.61 5.90
N ARG A 184 -9.28 -6.85 6.33
CA ARG A 184 -8.89 -6.90 7.75
C ARG A 184 -8.29 -5.57 8.15
N VAL A 185 -8.56 -5.17 9.39
CA VAL A 185 -7.85 -4.05 10.03
C VAL A 185 -6.73 -4.63 10.87
N VAL A 186 -5.52 -4.13 10.67
CA VAL A 186 -4.31 -4.54 11.39
C VAL A 186 -3.70 -3.30 12.02
N SER A 187 -3.31 -3.37 13.29
CA SER A 187 -2.61 -2.26 13.96
C SER A 187 -1.21 -2.10 13.36
N ARG A 188 -0.89 -0.86 12.96
CA ARG A 188 0.46 -0.51 12.52
C ARG A 188 1.36 -0.31 13.74
N PRO A 189 2.56 -0.91 13.80
CA PRO A 189 3.52 -0.61 14.85
C PRO A 189 3.86 0.89 14.84
N ARG A 190 3.81 1.51 16.00
CA ARG A 190 4.26 2.90 16.14
C ARG A 190 5.78 2.96 16.15
N ARG A 191 6.36 3.91 15.43
CA ARG A 191 7.78 4.21 15.60
C ARG A 191 8.01 4.57 17.06
N VAL A 192 8.82 3.79 17.78
CA VAL A 192 9.36 4.23 19.04
C VAL A 192 10.33 5.36 18.67
N SER A 193 9.95 6.61 18.93
CA SER A 193 10.89 7.73 18.84
C SER A 193 12.07 7.37 19.74
N ALA A 194 13.27 7.29 19.17
CA ALA A 194 14.48 7.11 19.96
C ALA A 194 14.49 8.25 20.98
N GLY A 195 14.06 7.94 22.19
CA GLY A 195 13.99 8.88 23.31
C GLY A 195 15.32 9.57 23.43
N GLY A 196 15.31 10.90 23.46
CA GLY A 196 16.48 11.71 23.68
C GLY A 196 17.29 11.09 24.83
N ARG A 197 18.52 10.76 24.55
CA ARG A 197 19.49 10.48 25.58
C ARG A 197 19.51 11.73 26.45
N GLY A 198 19.00 11.58 27.68
CA GLY A 198 19.11 12.61 28.70
C GLY A 198 20.55 13.06 28.73
N ALA A 199 20.78 14.34 28.53
CA ALA A 199 22.06 14.96 28.79
C ALA A 199 22.34 14.72 30.28
N GLU A 200 23.22 13.76 30.59
CA GLU A 200 23.86 13.69 31.90
C GLU A 200 24.62 15.00 32.05
N THR A 201 24.13 15.85 32.91
CA THR A 201 24.84 17.01 33.39
C THR A 201 26.06 16.50 34.14
N PRO A 202 27.29 16.92 33.78
CA PRO A 202 28.47 16.56 34.58
C PRO A 202 28.32 17.13 35.98
N ALA A 203 28.47 16.30 36.97
CA ALA A 203 28.55 16.72 38.38
C ALA A 203 29.75 17.69 38.53
N ASP A 204 29.49 18.88 39.10
CA ASP A 204 30.48 19.84 39.50
C ASP A 204 31.37 19.29 40.64
N PRO A 205 32.71 19.19 40.50
CA PRO A 205 33.58 18.71 41.54
C PRO A 205 34.13 19.90 42.35
N SER A 206 33.32 20.77 42.90
CA SER A 206 33.81 21.80 43.84
C SER A 206 32.92 21.85 45.08
N GLY A 207 33.20 20.95 46.01
CA GLY A 207 32.75 20.99 47.40
C GLY A 207 33.93 20.93 48.32
N ARG A 208 34.37 22.10 48.77
CA ARG A 208 35.10 22.23 50.04
C ARG A 208 34.15 22.81 51.08
#